data_3f48d8f1415070f26d87e294850dd18b
#
_entry.id   3f48d8f1415070f26d87e294850dd18b
#
_cell.length_a   1.000
_cell.length_b   1.000
_cell.length_c   1.000
_cell.angle_alpha   90.00
_cell.angle_beta   90.00
_cell.angle_gamma   90.00
#
_symmetry.space_group_name_H-M   'P 1'
#
loop_
_entity.id
_entity.type
_entity.pdbx_description
1 polymer ?
#
loop_
_entity_poly.entity_id
_entity_poly.type
_entity_poly.pdbx_seq_one_letter_code
_entity_poly.pdbx_strand_id
1 'polypeptide(L)'
;MTKNLVKLLRSFGWRVKYVPHKIIKEYNACYRVVYHGKVISPPAAEKLGIPLNEIWLSERLRGFEEYVLFHELREIEYRYQGYSVKDAHFLARIDEALRFCSDQKWIDYFKRFPDYTIPLNCLQKLCEMIGRSVRNKEILYKLLLKCISSY
;
A
#
# COMPACT_ATOMS: atom_id res chain seq x y z
N MET A 1 11.70 -12.45 -4.07
CA MET A 1 11.20 -11.33 -3.25
C MET A 1 9.80 -11.55 -2.74
N THR A 2 8.84 -11.88 -3.60
CA THR A 2 7.45 -12.17 -3.18
C THR A 2 7.36 -13.31 -2.17
N LYS A 3 8.12 -14.39 -2.39
CA LYS A 3 8.15 -15.54 -1.46
C LYS A 3 8.61 -15.14 -0.05
N ASN A 4 9.62 -14.27 0.04
CA ASN A 4 10.14 -13.81 1.33
C ASN A 4 9.12 -12.94 2.06
N LEU A 5 8.41 -12.08 1.32
CA LEU A 5 7.37 -11.23 1.88
C LEU A 5 6.19 -12.05 2.39
N VAL A 6 5.70 -13.02 1.59
CA VAL A 6 4.62 -13.92 2.00
C VAL A 6 5.02 -14.72 3.25
N LYS A 7 6.26 -15.21 3.30
CA LYS A 7 6.79 -15.93 4.46
C LYS A 7 6.81 -15.04 5.71
N LEU A 8 7.21 -13.77 5.56
CA LEU A 8 7.19 -12.81 6.66
C LEU A 8 5.76 -12.59 7.17
N LEU A 9 4.79 -12.38 6.28
CA LEU A 9 3.39 -12.19 6.67
C LEU A 9 2.85 -13.41 7.41
N ARG A 10 3.18 -14.62 6.94
CA ARG A 10 2.81 -15.86 7.62
C ARG A 10 3.42 -15.97 9.01
N SER A 11 4.64 -15.45 9.20
CA SER A 11 5.29 -15.46 10.52
C SER A 11 4.52 -14.63 11.54
N PHE A 12 3.74 -13.64 11.10
CA PHE A 12 2.84 -12.87 11.94
C PHE A 12 1.49 -13.57 12.18
N GLY A 13 1.26 -14.72 11.53
CA GLY A 13 -0.02 -15.43 11.61
C GLY A 13 -1.05 -14.93 10.58
N TRP A 14 -0.65 -14.12 9.62
CA TRP A 14 -1.56 -13.56 8.61
C TRP A 14 -1.64 -14.46 7.37
N ARG A 15 -2.83 -14.48 6.76
CA ARG A 15 -3.09 -15.22 5.52
C ARG A 15 -3.48 -14.27 4.40
N VAL A 16 -2.86 -14.46 3.24
CA VAL A 16 -3.19 -13.70 2.03
C VAL A 16 -4.17 -14.51 1.22
N LYS A 17 -5.29 -13.89 0.83
CA LYS A 17 -6.32 -14.52 0.01
C LYS A 17 -6.67 -13.66 -1.19
N TYR A 18 -6.81 -14.30 -2.35
CA TYR A 18 -7.38 -13.66 -3.53
C TYR A 18 -8.90 -13.79 -3.47
N VAL A 19 -9.58 -12.70 -3.76
CA VAL A 19 -11.04 -12.66 -3.82
C VAL A 19 -11.48 -12.09 -5.17
N PRO A 20 -12.67 -12.46 -5.67
CA PRO A 20 -13.20 -11.89 -6.89
C PRO A 20 -13.26 -10.36 -6.80
N HIS A 21 -12.88 -9.70 -7.89
CA HIS A 21 -12.84 -8.23 -7.91
C HIS A 21 -14.19 -7.60 -7.54
N LYS A 22 -15.29 -8.21 -7.96
CA LYS A 22 -16.65 -7.74 -7.64
C LYS A 22 -16.94 -7.66 -6.14
N ILE A 23 -16.20 -8.41 -5.32
CA ILE A 23 -16.35 -8.40 -3.85
C ILE A 23 -15.59 -7.24 -3.25
N ILE A 24 -14.35 -7.03 -3.69
CA ILE A 24 -13.45 -6.03 -3.09
C ILE A 24 -13.48 -4.68 -3.82
N LYS A 25 -13.84 -4.67 -5.11
CA LYS A 25 -14.06 -3.48 -5.93
C LYS A 25 -12.89 -2.46 -5.86
N GLU A 26 -13.23 -1.19 -5.63
CA GLU A 26 -12.28 -0.08 -5.62
C GLU A 26 -11.20 -0.19 -4.55
N TYR A 27 -11.40 -1.03 -3.55
CA TYR A 27 -10.38 -1.19 -2.50
C TYR A 27 -9.15 -1.95 -2.99
N ASN A 28 -9.29 -2.81 -4.01
CA ASN A 28 -8.26 -3.66 -4.59
C ASN A 28 -7.55 -4.58 -3.59
N ALA A 29 -7.22 -4.09 -2.41
CA ALA A 29 -6.64 -4.83 -1.30
C ALA A 29 -7.16 -4.26 0.02
N CYS A 30 -7.32 -5.12 1.02
CA CYS A 30 -7.75 -4.72 2.34
C CYS A 30 -7.31 -5.76 3.37
N TYR A 31 -7.29 -5.39 4.64
CA TYR A 31 -6.76 -6.27 5.68
C TYR A 31 -7.50 -6.10 7.01
N ARG A 32 -7.45 -7.16 7.81
CA ARG A 32 -7.81 -7.13 9.23
C ARG A 32 -6.87 -8.08 9.95
N VAL A 33 -5.94 -7.53 10.73
CA VAL A 33 -4.84 -8.32 11.30
C VAL A 33 -4.58 -7.93 12.75
N VAL A 34 -3.99 -8.90 13.50
CA VAL A 34 -3.38 -8.60 14.79
C VAL A 34 -1.89 -8.40 14.56
N TYR A 35 -1.37 -7.24 14.96
CA TYR A 35 0.05 -6.92 14.85
C TYR A 35 0.56 -6.48 16.21
N HIS A 36 1.52 -7.23 16.77
CA HIS A 36 2.05 -7.01 18.12
C HIS A 36 0.94 -6.85 19.17
N GLY A 37 -0.05 -7.76 19.13
CA GLY A 37 -1.15 -7.78 20.10
C GLY A 37 -2.26 -6.77 19.86
N LYS A 38 -2.19 -5.97 18.80
CA LYS A 38 -3.17 -4.93 18.49
C LYS A 38 -3.89 -5.24 17.19
N VAL A 39 -5.22 -5.14 17.17
CA VAL A 39 -6.02 -5.31 15.95
C VAL A 39 -5.88 -4.06 15.10
N ILE A 40 -5.50 -4.26 13.85
CA ILE A 40 -5.35 -3.18 12.87
C ILE A 40 -6.19 -3.51 11.66
N SER A 41 -7.10 -2.59 11.32
CA SER A 41 -7.97 -2.72 10.14
C SER A 41 -8.46 -1.35 9.72
N PRO A 42 -8.60 -1.10 8.40
CA PRO A 42 -9.29 0.09 7.93
C PRO A 42 -10.80 -0.09 8.04
N PRO A 43 -11.60 1.00 8.01
CA PRO A 43 -13.07 0.90 8.07
C PRO A 43 -13.68 -0.01 7.00
N ALA A 44 -13.08 -0.08 5.82
CA ALA A 44 -13.54 -0.93 4.73
C ALA A 44 -13.53 -2.42 5.08
N ALA A 45 -12.65 -2.86 5.98
CA ALA A 45 -12.55 -4.27 6.37
C ALA A 45 -13.85 -4.79 6.99
N GLU A 46 -14.53 -3.97 7.78
CA GLU A 46 -15.81 -4.34 8.38
C GLU A 46 -16.88 -4.51 7.31
N LYS A 47 -16.97 -3.56 6.38
CA LYS A 47 -17.93 -3.63 5.27
C LYS A 47 -17.74 -4.86 4.41
N LEU A 48 -16.48 -5.25 4.19
CA LEU A 48 -16.13 -6.41 3.38
C LEU A 48 -16.28 -7.74 4.13
N GLY A 49 -16.38 -7.69 5.46
CA GLY A 49 -16.47 -8.88 6.29
C GLY A 49 -15.18 -9.67 6.36
N ILE A 50 -14.02 -9.01 6.35
CA ILE A 50 -12.72 -9.68 6.37
C ILE A 50 -12.50 -10.36 7.72
N PRO A 51 -12.24 -11.68 7.75
CA PRO A 51 -11.89 -12.37 8.98
C PRO A 51 -10.58 -11.85 9.57
N LEU A 52 -10.42 -12.02 10.88
CA LEU A 52 -9.19 -11.63 11.56
C LEU A 52 -7.98 -12.38 10.99
N ASN A 53 -6.87 -11.68 10.84
CA ASN A 53 -5.59 -12.18 10.31
C ASN A 53 -5.64 -12.56 8.83
N GLU A 54 -6.48 -11.87 8.05
CA GLU A 54 -6.52 -12.03 6.61
C GLU A 54 -6.21 -10.72 5.89
N ILE A 55 -5.50 -10.85 4.79
CA ILE A 55 -5.25 -9.79 3.82
C ILE A 55 -5.90 -10.26 2.53
N TRP A 56 -6.86 -9.49 2.03
CA TRP A 56 -7.58 -9.81 0.79
C TRP A 56 -7.02 -9.00 -0.36
N LEU A 57 -6.77 -9.67 -1.47
CA LEU A 57 -6.34 -9.06 -2.72
C LEU A 57 -7.36 -9.37 -3.81
N SER A 58 -7.67 -8.38 -4.65
CA SER A 58 -8.43 -8.63 -5.86
C SER A 58 -7.67 -9.61 -6.76
N GLU A 59 -8.38 -10.55 -7.38
CA GLU A 59 -7.78 -11.46 -8.36
C GLU A 59 -7.09 -10.73 -9.51
N ARG A 60 -7.50 -9.50 -9.82
CA ARG A 60 -6.88 -8.68 -10.86
C ARG A 60 -5.44 -8.30 -10.52
N LEU A 61 -5.04 -8.39 -9.26
CA LEU A 61 -3.69 -8.02 -8.81
C LEU A 61 -2.67 -9.16 -8.94
N ARG A 62 -3.06 -10.30 -9.52
CA ARG A 62 -2.13 -11.39 -9.76
C ARG A 62 -0.97 -10.92 -10.63
N GLY A 63 0.25 -11.22 -10.19
CA GLY A 63 1.48 -10.75 -10.83
C GLY A 63 2.02 -9.45 -10.24
N PHE A 64 1.24 -8.75 -9.40
CA PHE A 64 1.66 -7.50 -8.75
C PHE A 64 1.73 -7.63 -7.23
N GLU A 65 1.73 -8.86 -6.71
CA GLU A 65 1.69 -9.14 -5.27
C GLU A 65 2.82 -8.46 -4.51
N GLU A 66 4.01 -8.40 -5.10
CA GLU A 66 5.17 -7.79 -4.48
C GLU A 66 4.89 -6.34 -4.06
N TYR A 67 4.26 -5.58 -4.95
CA TYR A 67 3.97 -4.17 -4.69
C TYR A 67 2.82 -3.99 -3.71
N VAL A 68 1.76 -4.74 -3.91
CA VAL A 68 0.54 -4.64 -3.10
C VAL A 68 0.80 -5.07 -1.67
N LEU A 69 1.44 -6.22 -1.47
CA LEU A 69 1.74 -6.75 -0.14
C LEU A 69 2.75 -5.87 0.60
N PHE A 70 3.73 -5.33 -0.11
CA PHE A 70 4.66 -4.37 0.48
C PHE A 70 3.91 -3.14 1.00
N HIS A 71 3.00 -2.59 0.19
CA HIS A 71 2.18 -1.46 0.60
C HIS A 71 1.34 -1.78 1.84
N GLU A 72 0.62 -2.90 1.81
CA GLU A 72 -0.25 -3.29 2.92
C GLU A 72 0.56 -3.47 4.22
N LEU A 73 1.71 -4.12 4.14
CA LEU A 73 2.57 -4.30 5.31
C LEU A 73 3.03 -2.95 5.86
N ARG A 74 3.49 -2.04 5.01
CA ARG A 74 3.94 -0.72 5.45
C ARG A 74 2.80 0.09 6.05
N GLU A 75 1.61 0.04 5.45
CA GLU A 75 0.43 0.71 5.98
C GLU A 75 0.08 0.16 7.37
N ILE A 76 0.08 -1.16 7.55
CA ILE A 76 -0.17 -1.79 8.85
C ILE A 76 0.84 -1.30 9.89
N GLU A 77 2.12 -1.26 9.54
CA GLU A 77 3.16 -0.78 10.45
C GLU A 77 2.93 0.68 10.87
N TYR A 78 2.60 1.56 9.94
CA TYR A 78 2.29 2.96 10.27
C TYR A 78 1.02 3.09 11.11
N ARG A 79 -0.02 2.32 10.79
CA ARG A 79 -1.22 2.29 11.61
C ARG A 79 -0.93 1.83 13.04
N TYR A 80 -0.08 0.82 13.19
CA TYR A 80 0.34 0.36 14.51
C TYR A 80 1.06 1.47 15.30
N GLN A 81 1.82 2.31 14.62
CA GLN A 81 2.49 3.46 15.25
C GLN A 81 1.56 4.61 15.61
N GLY A 82 0.29 4.53 15.23
CA GLY A 82 -0.72 5.53 15.57
C GLY A 82 -1.10 6.48 14.46
N TYR A 83 -0.55 6.34 13.26
CA TYR A 83 -0.95 7.17 12.11
C TYR A 83 -2.38 6.85 11.68
N SER A 84 -3.09 7.87 11.18
CA SER A 84 -4.42 7.70 10.59
C SER A 84 -4.37 6.82 9.35
N VAL A 85 -5.54 6.32 8.91
CA VAL A 85 -5.64 5.54 7.66
C VAL A 85 -5.05 6.33 6.49
N LYS A 86 -5.40 7.62 6.38
CA LYS A 86 -4.92 8.49 5.30
C LYS A 86 -3.40 8.66 5.33
N ASP A 87 -2.86 9.01 6.49
CA ASP A 87 -1.41 9.24 6.62
C ASP A 87 -0.62 7.97 6.41
N ALA A 88 -1.09 6.85 6.96
CA ALA A 88 -0.46 5.54 6.77
C ALA A 88 -0.43 5.15 5.30
N HIS A 89 -1.52 5.40 4.57
CA HIS A 89 -1.61 5.12 3.14
C HIS A 89 -0.57 5.94 2.35
N PHE A 90 -0.47 7.24 2.59
CA PHE A 90 0.48 8.10 1.89
C PHE A 90 1.93 7.76 2.23
N LEU A 91 2.21 7.49 3.50
CA LEU A 91 3.56 7.09 3.92
C LEU A 91 3.96 5.74 3.31
N ALA A 92 3.03 4.79 3.22
CA ALA A 92 3.27 3.52 2.55
C ALA A 92 3.57 3.72 1.06
N ARG A 93 2.87 4.65 0.38
CA ARG A 93 3.17 4.99 -1.02
C ARG A 93 4.56 5.58 -1.19
N ILE A 94 4.99 6.40 -0.26
CA ILE A 94 6.35 6.95 -0.28
C ILE A 94 7.37 5.83 -0.12
N ASP A 95 7.16 4.89 0.79
CA ASP A 95 8.03 3.73 0.97
C ASP A 95 8.10 2.87 -0.30
N GLU A 96 6.97 2.67 -0.99
CA GLU A 96 6.94 2.00 -2.29
C GLU A 96 7.79 2.75 -3.32
N ALA A 97 7.61 4.06 -3.40
CA ALA A 97 8.37 4.88 -4.34
C ALA A 97 9.88 4.81 -4.07
N LEU A 98 10.28 4.89 -2.80
CA LEU A 98 11.68 4.75 -2.42
C LEU A 98 12.28 3.41 -2.83
N ARG A 99 11.46 2.37 -2.89
CA ARG A 99 11.90 1.02 -3.24
C ARG A 99 11.78 0.72 -4.73
N PHE A 100 10.71 1.16 -5.37
CA PHE A 100 10.30 0.68 -6.70
C PHE A 100 10.29 1.71 -7.82
N CYS A 101 10.65 2.98 -7.58
CA CYS A 101 10.60 4.03 -8.62
C CYS A 101 11.38 3.69 -9.89
N SER A 102 12.45 2.90 -9.79
CA SER A 102 13.24 2.47 -10.95
C SER A 102 12.69 1.21 -11.63
N ASP A 103 11.63 0.62 -11.09
CA ASP A 103 11.02 -0.59 -11.62
C ASP A 103 9.85 -0.20 -12.54
N GLN A 104 10.03 -0.41 -13.85
CA GLN A 104 9.00 -0.07 -14.84
C GLN A 104 7.70 -0.83 -14.59
N LYS A 105 7.77 -2.06 -14.09
CA LYS A 105 6.57 -2.86 -13.78
C LYS A 105 5.73 -2.20 -12.69
N TRP A 106 6.37 -1.57 -11.71
CA TRP A 106 5.65 -0.82 -10.67
C TRP A 106 4.93 0.40 -11.23
N ILE A 107 5.56 1.12 -12.15
CA ILE A 107 4.93 2.25 -12.85
C ILE A 107 3.72 1.76 -13.65
N ASP A 108 3.87 0.64 -14.37
CA ASP A 108 2.78 0.05 -15.16
C ASP A 108 1.62 -0.41 -14.26
N TYR A 109 1.94 -0.93 -13.06
CA TYR A 109 0.96 -1.28 -12.04
C TYR A 109 0.11 -0.06 -11.67
N PHE A 110 0.72 1.10 -11.41
CA PHE A 110 -0.03 2.32 -11.08
C PHE A 110 -0.88 2.83 -12.22
N LYS A 111 -0.42 2.70 -13.46
CA LYS A 111 -1.21 3.09 -14.63
C LYS A 111 -2.45 2.20 -14.79
N ARG A 112 -2.30 0.92 -14.49
CA ARG A 112 -3.37 -0.07 -14.62
C ARG A 112 -4.35 -0.05 -13.45
N PHE A 113 -3.85 0.19 -12.25
CA PHE A 113 -4.64 0.25 -11.00
C PHE A 113 -4.39 1.59 -10.32
N PRO A 114 -4.98 2.69 -10.84
CA PRO A 114 -4.70 4.01 -10.29
C PRO A 114 -5.16 4.15 -8.85
N ASP A 115 -4.37 4.90 -8.08
CA ASP A 115 -4.74 5.33 -6.74
C ASP A 115 -5.52 6.63 -6.88
N TYR A 116 -6.82 6.60 -6.57
CA TYR A 116 -7.69 7.78 -6.73
C TYR A 116 -7.35 8.91 -5.76
N THR A 117 -6.54 8.64 -4.74
CA THR A 117 -6.11 9.66 -3.77
C THR A 117 -4.80 10.33 -4.18
N ILE A 118 -4.06 9.76 -5.12
CA ILE A 118 -2.76 10.27 -5.57
C ILE A 118 -2.74 10.31 -7.09
N PRO A 119 -2.83 11.53 -7.69
CA PRO A 119 -2.69 11.65 -9.13
C PRO A 119 -1.36 11.08 -9.64
N LEU A 120 -1.37 10.43 -10.80
CA LEU A 120 -0.18 9.77 -11.35
C LEU A 120 1.00 10.74 -11.49
N ASN A 121 0.76 11.98 -11.92
CA ASN A 121 1.83 12.95 -12.05
C ASN A 121 2.45 13.35 -10.71
N CYS A 122 1.70 13.28 -9.60
CA CYS A 122 2.26 13.50 -8.28
C CYS A 122 3.21 12.35 -7.89
N LEU A 123 2.85 11.12 -8.23
CA LEU A 123 3.73 9.98 -8.05
C LEU A 123 4.99 10.11 -8.91
N GLN A 124 4.84 10.56 -10.16
CA GLN A 124 5.97 10.79 -11.07
C GLN A 124 6.93 11.87 -10.53
N LYS A 125 6.38 12.96 -9.99
CA LYS A 125 7.21 14.01 -9.34
C LYS A 125 7.95 13.47 -8.13
N LEU A 126 7.30 12.62 -7.33
CA LEU A 126 7.91 11.97 -6.19
C LEU A 126 9.12 11.14 -6.64
N CYS A 127 8.95 10.31 -7.68
CA CYS A 127 10.02 9.50 -8.24
C CYS A 127 11.15 10.36 -8.83
N GLU A 128 10.83 11.48 -9.44
CA GLU A 128 11.81 12.42 -9.95
C GLU A 128 12.69 12.97 -8.81
N MET A 129 12.10 13.37 -7.69
CA MET A 129 12.82 13.85 -6.53
C MET A 129 13.70 12.77 -5.91
N ILE A 130 13.19 11.54 -5.82
CA ILE A 130 13.96 10.39 -5.35
C ILE A 130 15.16 10.13 -6.28
N GLY A 131 14.96 10.25 -7.60
CA GLY A 131 16.02 10.13 -8.59
C GLY A 131 17.10 11.20 -8.44
N ARG A 132 16.76 12.35 -7.88
CA ARG A 132 17.69 13.43 -7.53
C ARG A 132 18.27 13.28 -6.12
N SER A 133 18.17 12.08 -5.54
CA SER A 133 18.70 11.74 -4.22
C SER A 133 17.99 12.38 -3.03
N VAL A 134 16.75 12.83 -3.19
CA VAL A 134 15.92 13.28 -2.07
C VAL A 134 15.27 12.04 -1.46
N ARG A 135 15.72 11.63 -0.27
CA ARG A 135 15.24 10.40 0.38
C ARG A 135 14.67 10.62 1.78
N ASN A 136 14.60 11.85 2.25
CA ASN A 136 13.98 12.17 3.53
C ASN A 136 12.46 12.03 3.41
N LYS A 137 11.87 11.13 4.19
CA LYS A 137 10.43 10.84 4.11
C LYS A 137 9.55 12.03 4.45
N GLU A 138 9.98 12.85 5.42
CA GLU A 138 9.21 14.04 5.82
C GLU A 138 9.15 15.06 4.68
N ILE A 139 10.26 15.28 3.99
CA ILE A 139 10.32 16.17 2.82
C ILE A 139 9.44 15.61 1.70
N LEU A 140 9.56 14.31 1.40
CA LEU A 140 8.78 13.65 0.35
C LEU A 140 7.29 13.70 0.66
N TYR A 141 6.91 13.52 1.92
CA TYR A 141 5.51 13.60 2.35
C TYR A 141 4.94 15.01 2.13
N LYS A 142 5.67 16.04 2.51
CA LYS A 142 5.25 17.43 2.29
C LYS A 142 5.12 17.76 0.80
N LEU A 143 6.05 17.28 -0.02
CA LEU A 143 5.99 17.46 -1.48
C LEU A 143 4.78 16.76 -2.07
N LEU A 144 4.50 15.55 -1.62
CA LEU A 144 3.32 14.78 -2.08
C LEU A 144 2.02 15.50 -1.73
N LEU A 145 1.86 15.96 -0.48
CA LEU A 145 0.66 16.67 -0.06
C LEU A 145 0.47 17.97 -0.84
N LYS A 146 1.56 18.71 -1.07
CA LYS A 146 1.52 19.94 -1.86
C LYS A 146 1.08 19.68 -3.30
N CYS A 147 1.59 18.62 -3.90
CA CYS A 147 1.20 18.24 -5.25
C CYS A 147 -0.28 17.87 -5.32
N ILE A 148 -0.75 17.03 -4.39
CA ILE A 148 -2.15 16.61 -4.33
C ILE A 148 -3.10 17.81 -4.15
N SER A 149 -2.74 18.76 -3.29
CA SER A 149 -3.57 19.93 -3.04
C SER A 149 -3.65 20.92 -4.20
N SER A 150 -2.80 20.74 -5.23
CA SER A 150 -2.82 21.55 -6.46
C SER A 150 -3.88 21.09 -7.47
N TYR A 151 -4.58 20.02 -7.18
CA TYR A 151 -5.60 19.43 -8.07
C TYR A 151 -7.01 19.76 -7.69
#